data_3fc4d22aa3df16608461f0961c8ababb
#
_entry.id   3fc4d22aa3df16608461f0961c8ababb
#
_cell.length_a   1.000
_cell.length_b   1.000
_cell.length_c   1.000
_cell.angle_alpha   90.00
_cell.angle_beta   90.00
_cell.angle_gamma   90.00
#
_symmetry.space_group_name_H-M   'P 1'
#
loop_
_entity.id
_entity.type
_entity.pdbx_description
1 polymer ?
#
loop_
_entity_poly.entity_id
_entity_poly.type
_entity_poly.pdbx_seq_one_letter_code
_entity_poly.pdbx_strand_id
1 'polypeptide(L)'
;LDYLSAQNLQTYVLVAIVGLAVMVAVTFWRRRQSRDGTLLSMVLNNMTQGVVLFDAHERVLVVNDRYVEMYGLSPAVVKPGCTLMELIQNRITTGSLNIDPEKYRSEIMTAVRDGAVMNRIVETPDGRAVLVVNRPIQNGKYWIGTHDDITERIQAERKSAALSEQERRRVTIETEIRALRESVAAVLRTVSESTAALNSIAGALSNSSGLTSERAASAVQTTNEASANMIAAAGATEELIASIGEI
;
A
#
# COMPACT_ATOMS: atom_id res chain seq x y z
N LEU A 1 72.58 47.13 -47.00
CA LEU A 1 71.31 47.62 -46.36
C LEU A 1 70.13 46.68 -46.62
N ASP A 2 70.14 45.88 -47.70
CA ASP A 2 69.02 44.99 -48.07
C ASP A 2 68.91 43.70 -47.24
N TYR A 3 69.99 43.25 -46.61
CA TYR A 3 69.97 42.00 -45.79
C TYR A 3 69.27 42.15 -44.44
N LEU A 4 69.36 43.35 -43.86
CA LEU A 4 68.67 43.67 -42.59
C LEU A 4 67.17 43.87 -42.79
N SER A 5 66.70 44.27 -43.95
CA SER A 5 65.27 44.43 -44.27
C SER A 5 64.58 43.09 -44.50
N ALA A 6 65.30 42.11 -45.12
CA ALA A 6 64.76 40.76 -45.34
C ALA A 6 64.63 39.96 -44.07
N GLN A 7 65.57 40.09 -43.13
CA GLN A 7 65.49 39.41 -41.79
C GLN A 7 64.34 39.95 -40.90
N ASN A 8 64.10 41.25 -40.95
CA ASN A 8 62.96 41.87 -40.26
C ASN A 8 61.62 41.41 -40.85
N LEU A 9 61.52 41.29 -42.17
CA LEU A 9 60.31 40.83 -42.86
C LEU A 9 59.98 39.39 -42.51
N GLN A 10 60.94 38.46 -42.42
CA GLN A 10 60.76 37.08 -41.97
C GLN A 10 60.27 37.03 -40.53
N THR A 11 60.82 37.85 -39.63
CA THR A 11 60.41 37.94 -38.26
C THR A 11 58.96 38.43 -38.11
N TYR A 12 58.55 39.46 -38.89
CA TYR A 12 57.15 39.94 -38.85
C TYR A 12 56.15 38.91 -39.43
N VAL A 13 56.53 38.17 -40.48
CA VAL A 13 55.70 37.08 -41.03
C VAL A 13 55.54 35.97 -40.03
N LEU A 14 56.61 35.56 -39.32
CA LEU A 14 56.56 34.49 -38.32
C LEU A 14 55.71 34.89 -37.13
N VAL A 15 55.82 36.15 -36.67
CA VAL A 15 54.96 36.69 -35.59
C VAL A 15 53.46 36.73 -35.98
N ALA A 16 53.20 37.13 -37.25
CA ALA A 16 51.85 37.12 -37.80
C ALA A 16 51.25 35.72 -37.92
N ILE A 17 52.02 34.72 -38.35
CA ILE A 17 51.57 33.29 -38.39
C ILE A 17 51.29 32.74 -36.98
N VAL A 18 52.17 32.98 -36.01
CA VAL A 18 51.97 32.58 -34.61
C VAL A 18 50.74 33.26 -33.99
N GLY A 19 50.56 34.56 -34.24
CA GLY A 19 49.39 35.30 -33.80
C GLY A 19 48.09 34.75 -34.37
N LEU A 20 48.07 34.41 -35.66
CA LEU A 20 46.94 33.79 -36.34
C LEU A 20 46.64 32.38 -35.78
N ALA A 21 47.68 31.56 -35.56
CA ALA A 21 47.53 30.23 -35.00
C ALA A 21 46.95 30.27 -33.56
N VAL A 22 47.44 31.21 -32.73
CA VAL A 22 46.89 31.43 -31.37
C VAL A 22 45.43 31.89 -31.43
N MET A 23 45.10 32.81 -32.34
CA MET A 23 43.71 33.28 -32.50
C MET A 23 42.78 32.15 -32.93
N VAL A 24 43.22 31.31 -33.88
CA VAL A 24 42.46 30.13 -34.33
C VAL A 24 42.32 29.13 -33.20
N ALA A 25 43.36 28.84 -32.45
CA ALA A 25 43.30 27.95 -31.27
C ALA A 25 42.34 28.45 -30.20
N VAL A 26 42.40 29.75 -29.87
CA VAL A 26 41.50 30.38 -28.87
C VAL A 26 40.05 30.38 -29.36
N THR A 27 39.80 30.68 -30.64
CA THR A 27 38.42 30.64 -31.18
C THR A 27 37.88 29.20 -31.25
N PHE A 28 38.71 28.22 -31.60
CA PHE A 28 38.32 26.81 -31.59
C PHE A 28 38.03 26.31 -30.17
N TRP A 29 38.89 26.67 -29.21
CA TRP A 29 38.70 26.32 -27.80
C TRP A 29 37.43 26.94 -27.22
N ARG A 30 37.16 28.24 -27.49
CA ARG A 30 35.91 28.91 -27.08
C ARG A 30 34.67 28.27 -27.72
N ARG A 31 34.73 27.90 -29.01
CA ARG A 31 33.59 27.21 -29.67
C ARG A 31 33.33 25.83 -29.12
N ARG A 32 34.36 25.07 -28.74
CA ARG A 32 34.22 23.76 -28.11
C ARG A 32 33.56 23.89 -26.74
N GLN A 33 34.03 24.79 -25.91
CA GLN A 33 33.48 25.05 -24.57
C GLN A 33 32.04 25.55 -24.63
N SER A 34 31.67 26.35 -25.61
CA SER A 34 30.29 26.81 -25.81
C SER A 34 29.35 25.67 -26.25
N ARG A 35 29.81 24.73 -27.09
CA ARG A 35 29.01 23.58 -27.53
C ARG A 35 28.76 22.60 -26.38
N ASP A 36 29.77 22.34 -25.57
CA ASP A 36 29.66 21.43 -24.43
C ASP A 36 28.69 21.99 -23.38
N GLY A 37 28.71 23.29 -23.11
CA GLY A 37 27.75 23.98 -22.24
C GLY A 37 26.32 23.94 -22.78
N THR A 38 26.11 24.09 -24.08
CA THR A 38 24.78 24.04 -24.70
C THR A 38 24.18 22.63 -24.64
N LEU A 39 25.00 21.59 -24.91
CA LEU A 39 24.54 20.20 -24.78
C LEU A 39 24.18 19.83 -23.36
N LEU A 40 25.00 20.24 -22.38
CA LEU A 40 24.71 19.99 -20.97
C LEU A 40 23.40 20.68 -20.54
N SER A 41 23.18 21.93 -20.90
CA SER A 41 21.96 22.65 -20.66
C SER A 41 20.74 21.95 -21.29
N MET A 42 20.87 21.50 -22.53
CA MET A 42 19.82 20.76 -23.23
C MET A 42 19.47 19.45 -22.50
N VAL A 43 20.46 18.69 -22.04
CA VAL A 43 20.23 17.45 -21.26
C VAL A 43 19.53 17.77 -19.94
N LEU A 44 20.03 18.73 -19.18
CA LEU A 44 19.46 19.08 -17.88
C LEU A 44 18.01 19.58 -17.98
N ASN A 45 17.70 20.38 -18.99
CA ASN A 45 16.36 20.94 -19.18
C ASN A 45 15.34 19.94 -19.76
N ASN A 46 15.80 18.81 -20.30
CA ASN A 46 14.93 17.70 -20.71
C ASN A 46 14.76 16.62 -19.62
N MET A 47 15.36 16.79 -18.44
CA MET A 47 15.14 15.88 -17.31
C MET A 47 13.77 16.13 -16.67
N THR A 48 13.12 15.07 -16.22
CA THR A 48 11.87 15.13 -15.45
C THR A 48 12.09 15.61 -14.01
N GLN A 49 13.32 15.49 -13.52
CA GLN A 49 13.73 15.91 -12.18
C GLN A 49 14.23 17.36 -12.19
N GLY A 50 13.88 18.11 -11.14
CA GLY A 50 14.53 19.36 -10.81
C GLY A 50 15.95 19.10 -10.32
N VAL A 51 16.92 19.80 -10.88
CA VAL A 51 18.35 19.64 -10.56
C VAL A 51 18.95 20.98 -10.18
N VAL A 52 19.70 21.01 -9.09
CA VAL A 52 20.48 22.15 -8.66
C VAL A 52 21.87 21.68 -8.19
N LEU A 53 22.94 22.32 -8.68
CA LEU A 53 24.31 22.04 -8.29
C LEU A 53 24.89 23.24 -7.55
N PHE A 54 25.57 22.99 -6.45
CA PHE A 54 26.21 24.01 -5.61
C PHE A 54 27.72 23.78 -5.52
N ASP A 55 28.45 24.87 -5.26
CA ASP A 55 29.84 24.80 -4.84
C ASP A 55 29.99 24.69 -3.29
N ALA A 56 31.24 24.59 -2.83
CA ALA A 56 31.56 24.52 -1.41
C ALA A 56 31.19 25.78 -0.60
N HIS A 57 30.90 26.92 -1.27
CA HIS A 57 30.45 28.18 -0.67
C HIS A 57 28.93 28.35 -0.72
N GLU A 58 28.21 27.25 -0.94
CA GLU A 58 26.74 27.23 -1.02
C GLU A 58 26.17 28.09 -2.16
N ARG A 59 26.94 28.30 -3.24
CA ARG A 59 26.46 29.05 -4.40
C ARG A 59 26.00 28.08 -5.49
N VAL A 60 24.87 28.39 -6.07
CA VAL A 60 24.32 27.66 -7.23
C VAL A 60 25.27 27.84 -8.40
N LEU A 61 25.74 26.74 -8.95
CA LEU A 61 26.50 26.68 -10.20
C LEU A 61 25.60 26.38 -11.39
N VAL A 62 24.65 25.46 -11.21
CA VAL A 62 23.71 25.03 -12.24
C VAL A 62 22.34 24.81 -11.59
N VAL A 63 21.32 25.25 -12.29
CA VAL A 63 19.92 24.94 -11.98
C VAL A 63 19.19 24.72 -13.30
N ASN A 64 18.36 23.70 -13.40
CA ASN A 64 17.58 23.45 -14.60
C ASN A 64 16.18 24.10 -14.53
N ASP A 65 15.55 24.26 -15.69
CA ASP A 65 14.24 24.88 -15.82
C ASP A 65 13.19 24.10 -15.02
N ARG A 66 13.29 22.77 -14.99
CA ARG A 66 12.38 21.91 -14.24
C ARG A 66 12.36 22.20 -12.73
N TYR A 67 13.52 22.53 -12.13
CA TYR A 67 13.59 22.91 -10.73
C TYR A 67 12.86 24.25 -10.47
N VAL A 68 13.04 25.21 -11.34
CA VAL A 68 12.41 26.53 -11.28
C VAL A 68 10.89 26.40 -11.43
N GLU A 69 10.43 25.68 -12.41
CA GLU A 69 9.01 25.42 -12.69
C GLU A 69 8.32 24.63 -11.57
N MET A 70 8.96 23.57 -11.07
CA MET A 70 8.42 22.70 -10.01
C MET A 70 8.02 23.49 -8.77
N TYR A 71 8.73 24.54 -8.44
CA TYR A 71 8.52 25.33 -7.24
C TYR A 71 7.99 26.76 -7.50
N GLY A 72 7.70 27.11 -8.76
CA GLY A 72 7.23 28.43 -9.13
C GLY A 72 8.22 29.54 -8.78
N LEU A 73 9.53 29.26 -8.91
CA LEU A 73 10.59 30.17 -8.49
C LEU A 73 10.81 31.30 -9.52
N SER A 74 11.36 32.41 -9.06
CA SER A 74 11.73 33.51 -9.93
C SER A 74 13.10 33.24 -10.59
N PRO A 75 13.20 33.14 -11.93
CA PRO A 75 14.48 33.01 -12.61
C PRO A 75 15.41 34.21 -12.42
N ALA A 76 14.88 35.34 -12.01
CA ALA A 76 15.69 36.54 -11.68
C ALA A 76 16.48 36.35 -10.38
N VAL A 77 15.95 35.56 -9.44
CA VAL A 77 16.57 35.26 -8.13
C VAL A 77 17.34 33.95 -8.19
N VAL A 78 16.67 32.88 -8.64
CA VAL A 78 17.26 31.53 -8.69
C VAL A 78 18.01 31.32 -10.00
N LYS A 79 19.29 31.63 -9.95
CA LYS A 79 20.21 31.55 -11.12
C LYS A 79 21.62 31.24 -10.61
N PRO A 80 22.56 30.86 -11.49
CA PRO A 80 23.96 30.69 -11.12
C PRO A 80 24.51 31.90 -10.35
N GLY A 81 25.15 31.62 -9.21
CA GLY A 81 25.70 32.61 -8.27
C GLY A 81 24.81 32.94 -7.07
N CYS A 82 23.49 32.62 -7.08
CA CYS A 82 22.66 32.80 -5.89
C CYS A 82 23.07 31.80 -4.80
N THR A 83 22.87 32.17 -3.53
CA THR A 83 23.20 31.33 -2.38
C THR A 83 22.09 30.33 -2.07
N LEU A 84 22.42 29.25 -1.35
CA LEU A 84 21.44 28.28 -0.81
C LEU A 84 20.36 29.01 0.00
N MET A 85 20.76 29.99 0.82
CA MET A 85 19.81 30.74 1.66
C MET A 85 18.83 31.56 0.82
N GLU A 86 19.30 32.26 -0.22
CA GLU A 86 18.43 33.00 -1.12
C GLU A 86 17.44 32.08 -1.86
N LEU A 87 17.91 30.90 -2.26
CA LEU A 87 17.07 29.88 -2.87
C LEU A 87 16.00 29.36 -1.88
N ILE A 88 16.38 29.04 -0.64
CA ILE A 88 15.45 28.59 0.41
C ILE A 88 14.40 29.69 0.69
N GLN A 89 14.82 30.94 0.85
CA GLN A 89 13.92 32.07 1.07
C GLN A 89 12.95 32.27 -0.08
N ASN A 90 13.43 32.15 -1.33
CA ASN A 90 12.55 32.24 -2.49
C ASN A 90 11.50 31.12 -2.50
N ARG A 91 11.87 29.90 -2.13
CA ARG A 91 10.93 28.78 -1.98
C ARG A 91 9.90 29.01 -0.87
N ILE A 92 10.29 29.62 0.23
CA ILE A 92 9.35 30.00 1.32
C ILE A 92 8.39 31.10 0.82
N THR A 93 8.91 32.11 0.12
CA THR A 93 8.10 33.22 -0.44
C THR A 93 7.08 32.72 -1.45
N THR A 94 7.44 31.75 -2.29
CA THR A 94 6.51 31.13 -3.25
C THR A 94 5.55 30.13 -2.60
N GLY A 95 5.68 29.88 -1.29
CA GLY A 95 4.86 28.91 -0.58
C GLY A 95 5.20 27.45 -0.88
N SER A 96 6.29 27.18 -1.62
CA SER A 96 6.70 25.82 -1.97
C SER A 96 7.51 25.11 -0.88
N LEU A 97 7.84 25.80 0.21
CA LEU A 97 8.55 25.29 1.37
C LEU A 97 8.02 25.94 2.65
N ASN A 98 7.66 25.14 3.64
CA ASN A 98 7.23 25.60 4.95
C ASN A 98 8.10 24.95 6.03
N ILE A 99 9.28 25.55 6.26
CA ILE A 99 10.28 25.05 7.22
C ILE A 99 11.13 26.22 7.71
N ASP A 100 11.76 26.06 8.88
CA ASP A 100 12.79 27.00 9.35
C ASP A 100 13.98 26.99 8.41
N PRO A 101 14.33 28.15 7.78
CA PRO A 101 15.36 28.20 6.75
C PRO A 101 16.76 27.88 7.28
N GLU A 102 17.11 28.35 8.48
CA GLU A 102 18.45 28.11 9.07
C GLU A 102 18.61 26.66 9.47
N LYS A 103 17.58 26.07 10.06
CA LYS A 103 17.58 24.65 10.41
C LYS A 103 17.75 23.77 9.16
N TYR A 104 16.99 24.06 8.11
CA TYR A 104 17.05 23.29 6.87
C TYR A 104 18.42 23.42 6.18
N ARG A 105 18.98 24.62 6.13
CA ARG A 105 20.33 24.87 5.64
C ARG A 105 21.36 24.08 6.45
N SER A 106 21.29 24.16 7.78
CA SER A 106 22.21 23.47 8.69
C SER A 106 22.19 21.93 8.48
N GLU A 107 21.00 21.33 8.32
CA GLU A 107 20.84 19.92 8.07
C GLU A 107 21.54 19.49 6.75
N ILE A 108 21.33 20.26 5.67
CA ILE A 108 21.99 20.02 4.38
C ILE A 108 23.50 20.12 4.51
N MET A 109 23.99 21.20 5.12
CA MET A 109 25.43 21.44 5.22
C MET A 109 26.15 20.45 6.11
N THR A 110 25.48 19.94 7.14
CA THR A 110 26.01 18.86 7.98
C THR A 110 26.17 17.58 7.12
N ALA A 111 25.14 17.19 6.39
CA ALA A 111 25.23 16.01 5.52
C ALA A 111 26.31 16.13 4.45
N VAL A 112 26.43 17.32 3.81
CA VAL A 112 27.48 17.58 2.79
C VAL A 112 28.87 17.48 3.40
N ARG A 113 29.09 18.03 4.59
CA ARG A 113 30.37 18.00 5.32
C ARG A 113 30.76 16.57 5.70
N ASP A 114 29.79 15.79 6.14
CA ASP A 114 29.99 14.39 6.54
C ASP A 114 30.11 13.43 5.35
N GLY A 115 30.01 13.94 4.12
CA GLY A 115 30.01 13.14 2.88
C GLY A 115 28.79 12.25 2.73
N ALA A 116 27.73 12.51 3.52
CA ALA A 116 26.51 11.71 3.55
C ALA A 116 25.49 12.13 2.49
N VAL A 117 24.77 11.16 1.96
CA VAL A 117 23.60 11.43 1.08
C VAL A 117 22.39 11.64 1.95
N MET A 118 21.76 12.80 1.83
CA MET A 118 20.50 13.12 2.52
C MET A 118 19.31 12.88 1.59
N ASN A 119 18.41 11.99 2.01
CA ASN A 119 17.17 11.68 1.29
C ASN A 119 15.98 12.13 2.16
N ARG A 120 15.03 12.82 1.56
CA ARG A 120 13.81 13.24 2.24
C ARG A 120 12.64 13.30 1.26
N ILE A 121 11.48 12.77 1.66
CA ILE A 121 10.23 13.07 0.98
C ILE A 121 9.63 14.30 1.65
N VAL A 122 9.37 15.33 0.86
CA VAL A 122 8.78 16.59 1.30
C VAL A 122 7.40 16.70 0.69
N GLU A 123 6.40 16.87 1.54
CA GLU A 123 5.06 17.25 1.10
C GLU A 123 5.02 18.76 0.89
N THR A 124 4.69 19.17 -0.32
CA THR A 124 4.54 20.58 -0.66
C THR A 124 3.13 21.06 -0.27
N PRO A 125 2.92 22.35 0.01
CA PRO A 125 1.61 22.88 0.40
C PRO A 125 0.49 22.66 -0.61
N ASP A 126 0.82 22.43 -1.89
CA ASP A 126 -0.11 22.06 -2.96
C ASP A 126 -0.42 20.56 -3.01
N GLY A 127 0.08 19.76 -2.05
CA GLY A 127 -0.21 18.33 -1.88
C GLY A 127 0.64 17.39 -2.73
N ARG A 128 1.70 17.88 -3.37
CA ARG A 128 2.66 17.03 -4.07
C ARG A 128 3.65 16.41 -3.10
N ALA A 129 4.10 15.18 -3.39
CA ALA A 129 5.18 14.50 -2.70
C ALA A 129 6.45 14.58 -3.56
N VAL A 130 7.46 15.28 -3.06
CA VAL A 130 8.74 15.45 -3.77
C VAL A 130 9.85 14.71 -3.03
N LEU A 131 10.50 13.78 -3.70
CA LEU A 131 11.72 13.15 -3.21
C LEU A 131 12.90 14.09 -3.45
N VAL A 132 13.47 14.59 -2.36
CA VAL A 132 14.66 15.45 -2.38
C VAL A 132 15.88 14.62 -2.00
N VAL A 133 16.90 14.61 -2.86
CA VAL A 133 18.16 13.94 -2.61
C VAL A 133 19.29 14.95 -2.73
N ASN A 134 20.01 15.17 -1.63
CA ASN A 134 21.23 15.98 -1.63
C ASN A 134 22.44 15.05 -1.52
N ARG A 135 23.34 15.13 -2.51
CA ARG A 135 24.53 14.28 -2.61
C ARG A 135 25.79 15.11 -2.76
N PRO A 136 26.77 14.96 -1.89
CA PRO A 136 28.10 15.55 -2.06
C PRO A 136 28.84 14.88 -3.20
N ILE A 137 29.65 15.67 -3.92
CA ILE A 137 30.47 15.26 -5.06
C ILE A 137 31.89 15.76 -4.83
N GLN A 138 32.90 15.00 -5.27
CA GLN A 138 34.32 15.33 -5.13
C GLN A 138 34.71 15.75 -3.71
N ASN A 139 34.40 14.87 -2.72
CA ASN A 139 34.70 15.10 -1.30
C ASN A 139 34.09 16.40 -0.73
N GLY A 140 32.87 16.73 -1.14
CA GLY A 140 32.17 17.93 -0.67
C GLY A 140 32.56 19.24 -1.34
N LYS A 141 33.45 19.22 -2.35
CA LYS A 141 33.76 20.41 -3.15
C LYS A 141 32.54 20.93 -3.89
N TYR A 142 31.66 20.01 -4.28
CA TYR A 142 30.36 20.31 -4.87
C TYR A 142 29.32 19.42 -4.24
N TRP A 143 28.04 19.79 -4.35
CA TRP A 143 26.93 18.91 -4.03
C TRP A 143 25.75 19.18 -4.94
N ILE A 144 25.01 18.13 -5.22
CA ILE A 144 23.87 18.16 -6.13
C ILE A 144 22.59 17.88 -5.36
N GLY A 145 21.58 18.72 -5.54
CA GLY A 145 20.21 18.48 -5.14
C GLY A 145 19.40 18.00 -6.34
N THR A 146 18.77 16.83 -6.21
CA THR A 146 17.77 16.36 -7.17
C THR A 146 16.41 16.31 -6.53
N HIS A 147 15.38 16.76 -7.25
CA HIS A 147 14.02 16.88 -6.79
C HIS A 147 13.11 16.15 -7.77
N ASP A 148 12.46 15.08 -7.30
CA ASP A 148 11.61 14.22 -8.12
C ASP A 148 10.17 14.26 -7.61
N ASP A 149 9.23 14.67 -8.45
CA ASP A 149 7.81 14.60 -8.11
C ASP A 149 7.34 13.15 -8.20
N ILE A 150 7.15 12.55 -7.04
CA ILE A 150 6.75 11.14 -6.90
C ILE A 150 5.27 10.99 -6.53
N THR A 151 4.48 12.04 -6.69
CA THR A 151 3.06 12.08 -6.29
C THR A 151 2.27 10.97 -6.97
N GLU A 152 2.37 10.87 -8.30
CA GLU A 152 1.68 9.81 -9.06
C GLU A 152 2.12 8.41 -8.65
N ARG A 153 3.42 8.21 -8.40
CA ARG A 153 3.97 6.92 -7.95
C ARG A 153 3.40 6.52 -6.59
N ILE A 154 3.40 7.43 -5.62
CA ILE A 154 2.82 7.15 -4.28
C ILE A 154 1.31 6.88 -4.38
N GLN A 155 0.58 7.63 -5.20
CA GLN A 155 -0.85 7.41 -5.40
C GLN A 155 -1.13 6.06 -6.06
N ALA A 156 -0.35 5.67 -7.06
CA ALA A 156 -0.46 4.37 -7.71
C ALA A 156 -0.16 3.21 -6.74
N GLU A 157 0.89 3.33 -5.92
CA GLU A 157 1.24 2.35 -4.89
C GLU A 157 0.13 2.21 -3.84
N ARG A 158 -0.41 3.33 -3.33
CA ARG A 158 -1.53 3.34 -2.37
C ARG A 158 -2.79 2.69 -2.96
N LYS A 159 -3.12 3.00 -4.22
CA LYS A 159 -4.26 2.39 -4.92
C LYS A 159 -4.08 0.89 -5.11
N SER A 160 -2.89 0.45 -5.50
CA SER A 160 -2.56 -0.97 -5.64
C SER A 160 -2.66 -1.72 -4.31
N ALA A 161 -2.13 -1.14 -3.23
CA ALA A 161 -2.24 -1.71 -1.88
C ALA A 161 -3.70 -1.81 -1.40
N ALA A 162 -4.52 -0.79 -1.65
CA ALA A 162 -5.94 -0.79 -1.29
C ALA A 162 -6.73 -1.87 -2.05
N LEU A 163 -6.46 -2.04 -3.36
CA LEU A 163 -7.08 -3.10 -4.17
C LEU A 163 -6.67 -4.50 -3.68
N SER A 164 -5.41 -4.69 -3.35
CA SER A 164 -4.91 -5.97 -2.81
C SER A 164 -5.56 -6.31 -1.47
N GLU A 165 -5.71 -5.33 -0.58
CA GLU A 165 -6.40 -5.52 0.70
C GLU A 165 -7.90 -5.83 0.52
N GLN A 166 -8.57 -5.14 -0.40
CA GLN A 166 -9.97 -5.42 -0.73
C GLN A 166 -10.15 -6.85 -1.26
N GLU A 167 -9.26 -7.31 -2.15
CA GLU A 167 -9.32 -8.67 -2.69
C GLU A 167 -9.07 -9.73 -1.59
N ARG A 168 -8.11 -9.50 -0.69
CA ARG A 168 -7.89 -10.36 0.47
C ARG A 168 -9.14 -10.49 1.33
N ARG A 169 -9.80 -9.37 1.65
CA ARG A 169 -11.05 -9.37 2.43
C ARG A 169 -12.15 -10.13 1.72
N ARG A 170 -12.29 -9.95 0.39
CA ARG A 170 -13.28 -10.68 -0.40
C ARG A 170 -13.06 -12.18 -0.32
N VAL A 171 -11.83 -12.67 -0.53
CA VAL A 171 -11.48 -14.09 -0.47
C VAL A 171 -11.75 -14.66 0.93
N THR A 172 -11.42 -13.92 1.98
CA THR A 172 -11.70 -14.34 3.37
C THR A 172 -13.20 -14.50 3.61
N ILE A 173 -14.00 -13.48 3.24
CA ILE A 173 -15.46 -13.53 3.39
C ILE A 173 -16.07 -14.69 2.60
N GLU A 174 -15.65 -14.91 1.35
CA GLU A 174 -16.13 -16.02 0.53
C GLU A 174 -15.82 -17.41 1.18
N THR A 175 -14.65 -17.53 1.78
CA THR A 175 -14.23 -18.75 2.49
C THR A 175 -15.08 -18.97 3.75
N GLU A 176 -15.31 -17.94 4.55
CA GLU A 176 -16.15 -18.01 5.75
C GLU A 176 -17.63 -18.31 5.41
N ILE A 177 -18.16 -17.70 4.34
CA ILE A 177 -19.52 -17.98 3.85
C ILE A 177 -19.64 -19.45 3.42
N ARG A 178 -18.63 -19.99 2.74
CA ARG A 178 -18.63 -21.41 2.34
C ARG A 178 -18.66 -22.32 3.56
N ALA A 179 -17.79 -22.10 4.53
CA ALA A 179 -17.74 -22.87 5.77
C ALA A 179 -19.06 -22.80 6.55
N LEU A 180 -19.67 -21.62 6.63
CA LEU A 180 -20.98 -21.43 7.25
C LEU A 180 -22.07 -22.23 6.53
N ARG A 181 -22.12 -22.18 5.19
CA ARG A 181 -23.08 -22.95 4.39
C ARG A 181 -22.94 -24.45 4.63
N GLU A 182 -21.73 -24.98 4.68
CA GLU A 182 -21.45 -26.40 4.96
C GLU A 182 -21.92 -26.78 6.39
N SER A 183 -21.65 -25.95 7.37
CA SER A 183 -22.08 -26.13 8.76
C SER A 183 -23.61 -26.14 8.88
N VAL A 184 -24.28 -25.17 8.28
CA VAL A 184 -25.76 -25.11 8.27
C VAL A 184 -26.37 -26.32 7.58
N ALA A 185 -25.82 -26.75 6.44
CA ALA A 185 -26.28 -27.95 5.75
C ALA A 185 -26.12 -29.23 6.61
N ALA A 186 -25.03 -29.36 7.36
CA ALA A 186 -24.82 -30.47 8.30
C ALA A 186 -25.86 -30.46 9.44
N VAL A 187 -26.11 -29.31 10.05
CA VAL A 187 -27.12 -29.13 11.11
C VAL A 187 -28.51 -29.49 10.59
N LEU A 188 -28.90 -29.00 9.42
CA LEU A 188 -30.19 -29.31 8.81
C LEU A 188 -30.37 -30.81 8.54
N ARG A 189 -29.31 -31.49 8.12
CA ARG A 189 -29.33 -32.95 7.93
C ARG A 189 -29.59 -33.67 9.24
N THR A 190 -28.86 -33.32 10.31
CA THR A 190 -29.04 -33.91 11.65
C THR A 190 -30.46 -33.67 12.21
N VAL A 191 -30.98 -32.45 12.03
CA VAL A 191 -32.37 -32.13 12.43
C VAL A 191 -33.38 -33.00 11.64
N SER A 192 -33.20 -33.16 10.34
CA SER A 192 -34.06 -34.00 9.51
C SER A 192 -34.04 -35.47 9.94
N GLU A 193 -32.86 -36.02 10.17
CA GLU A 193 -32.67 -37.40 10.66
C GLU A 193 -33.31 -37.60 12.03
N SER A 194 -33.12 -36.66 12.94
CA SER A 194 -33.73 -36.64 14.27
C SER A 194 -35.25 -36.60 14.20
N THR A 195 -35.80 -35.76 13.32
CA THR A 195 -37.26 -35.64 13.12
C THR A 195 -37.85 -36.96 12.58
N ALA A 196 -37.17 -37.63 11.62
CA ALA A 196 -37.58 -38.92 11.11
C ALA A 196 -37.57 -40.01 12.20
N ALA A 197 -36.56 -40.03 13.05
CA ALA A 197 -36.47 -40.94 14.20
C ALA A 197 -37.59 -40.70 15.20
N LEU A 198 -37.88 -39.42 15.54
CA LEU A 198 -39.00 -39.08 16.43
C LEU A 198 -40.36 -39.51 15.89
N ASN A 199 -40.60 -39.33 14.57
CA ASN A 199 -41.83 -39.80 13.93
C ASN A 199 -41.96 -41.34 14.02
N SER A 200 -40.88 -42.11 13.81
CA SER A 200 -40.84 -43.54 13.97
C SER A 200 -41.17 -43.98 15.42
N ILE A 201 -40.57 -43.34 16.42
CA ILE A 201 -40.83 -43.59 17.82
C ILE A 201 -42.27 -43.27 18.18
N ALA A 202 -42.83 -42.17 17.72
CA ALA A 202 -44.23 -41.80 17.94
C ALA A 202 -45.18 -42.82 17.37
N GLY A 203 -44.92 -43.37 16.19
CA GLY A 203 -45.67 -44.46 15.57
C GLY A 203 -45.61 -45.78 16.38
N ALA A 204 -44.43 -46.18 16.86
CA ALA A 204 -44.24 -47.32 17.72
C ALA A 204 -44.97 -47.18 19.07
N LEU A 205 -44.93 -46.00 19.65
CA LEU A 205 -45.60 -45.70 20.92
C LEU A 205 -47.14 -45.75 20.73
N SER A 206 -47.67 -45.23 19.64
CA SER A 206 -49.12 -45.31 19.32
C SER A 206 -49.57 -46.74 19.20
N ASN A 207 -48.82 -47.61 18.49
CA ASN A 207 -49.12 -49.04 18.36
C ASN A 207 -49.06 -49.75 19.71
N SER A 208 -48.03 -49.49 20.51
CA SER A 208 -47.89 -50.08 21.87
C SER A 208 -49.03 -49.65 22.81
N SER A 209 -49.48 -48.39 22.72
CA SER A 209 -50.62 -47.92 23.49
C SER A 209 -51.93 -48.61 23.06
N GLY A 210 -52.14 -48.84 21.75
CA GLY A 210 -53.26 -49.58 21.24
C GLY A 210 -53.31 -51.00 21.76
N LEU A 211 -52.18 -51.75 21.71
CA LEU A 211 -52.07 -53.11 22.24
C LEU A 211 -52.30 -53.15 23.80
N THR A 212 -51.84 -52.16 24.51
CA THR A 212 -52.07 -52.07 25.95
C THR A 212 -53.54 -51.86 26.27
N SER A 213 -54.24 -51.05 25.48
CA SER A 213 -55.66 -50.81 25.61
C SER A 213 -56.49 -52.11 25.37
N GLU A 214 -56.15 -52.85 24.29
CA GLU A 214 -56.76 -54.14 23.96
C GLU A 214 -56.56 -55.16 25.15
N ARG A 215 -55.34 -55.28 25.65
CA ARG A 215 -55.03 -56.15 26.80
C ARG A 215 -55.79 -55.76 28.05
N ALA A 216 -55.89 -54.48 28.30
CA ALA A 216 -56.71 -54.01 29.46
C ALA A 216 -58.20 -54.38 29.32
N ALA A 217 -58.76 -54.19 28.11
CA ALA A 217 -60.13 -54.60 27.81
C ALA A 217 -60.34 -56.10 27.98
N SER A 218 -59.42 -56.94 27.46
CA SER A 218 -59.48 -58.42 27.65
C SER A 218 -59.36 -58.81 29.13
N ALA A 219 -58.48 -58.15 29.89
CA ALA A 219 -58.35 -58.43 31.34
C ALA A 219 -59.63 -58.07 32.09
N VAL A 220 -60.31 -56.98 31.77
CA VAL A 220 -61.61 -56.63 32.35
C VAL A 220 -62.66 -57.72 32.04
N GLN A 221 -62.73 -58.16 30.80
CA GLN A 221 -63.65 -59.20 30.35
C GLN A 221 -63.41 -60.50 31.18
N THR A 222 -62.15 -60.95 31.22
CA THR A 222 -61.76 -62.18 32.00
C THR A 222 -62.08 -62.02 33.45
N THR A 223 -61.92 -60.85 34.07
CA THR A 223 -62.27 -60.57 35.46
C THR A 223 -63.79 -60.64 35.71
N ASN A 224 -64.59 -60.12 34.75
CA ASN A 224 -66.04 -60.19 34.81
C ASN A 224 -66.52 -61.67 34.66
N GLU A 225 -65.96 -62.45 33.78
CA GLU A 225 -66.25 -63.87 33.62
C GLU A 225 -65.89 -64.67 34.90
N ALA A 226 -64.72 -64.41 35.49
CA ALA A 226 -64.28 -65.00 36.72
C ALA A 226 -65.25 -64.63 37.91
N SER A 227 -65.68 -63.37 37.95
CA SER A 227 -66.65 -62.90 38.93
C SER A 227 -68.02 -63.61 38.78
N ALA A 228 -68.52 -63.75 37.57
CA ALA A 228 -69.73 -64.46 37.27
C ALA A 228 -69.66 -65.95 37.70
N ASN A 229 -68.53 -66.58 37.38
CA ASN A 229 -68.27 -67.97 37.80
C ASN A 229 -68.19 -68.15 39.32
N MET A 230 -67.59 -67.14 40.00
CA MET A 230 -67.56 -67.18 41.47
C MET A 230 -68.97 -67.02 42.08
N ILE A 231 -69.79 -66.16 41.52
CA ILE A 231 -71.22 -66.02 41.97
C ILE A 231 -71.99 -67.31 41.76
N ALA A 232 -71.80 -67.94 40.56
CA ALA A 232 -72.46 -69.21 40.28
C ALA A 232 -71.98 -70.32 41.22
N ALA A 233 -70.68 -70.39 41.50
CA ALA A 233 -70.12 -71.33 42.48
C ALA A 233 -70.61 -71.10 43.91
N ALA A 234 -70.77 -69.86 44.35
CA ALA A 234 -71.34 -69.50 45.63
C ALA A 234 -72.79 -69.90 45.73
N GLY A 235 -73.60 -69.66 44.68
CA GLY A 235 -75.02 -70.13 44.65
C GLY A 235 -75.15 -71.66 44.70
N ALA A 236 -74.31 -72.39 43.93
CA ALA A 236 -74.27 -73.83 43.98
C ALA A 236 -73.86 -74.36 45.37
N THR A 237 -72.97 -73.67 46.07
CA THR A 237 -72.57 -74.00 47.44
C THR A 237 -73.66 -73.76 48.42
N GLU A 238 -74.44 -72.69 48.26
CA GLU A 238 -75.66 -72.43 49.10
C GLU A 238 -76.73 -73.47 48.86
N GLU A 239 -77.00 -73.92 47.65
CA GLU A 239 -77.93 -74.99 47.35
C GLU A 239 -77.50 -76.34 47.96
N LEU A 240 -76.16 -76.62 47.87
CA LEU A 240 -75.63 -77.81 48.54
C LEU A 240 -75.79 -77.75 50.06
N ILE A 241 -75.56 -76.62 50.70
CA ILE A 241 -75.78 -76.42 52.14
C ILE A 241 -77.24 -76.58 52.47
N ALA A 242 -78.18 -76.05 51.75
CA ALA A 242 -79.61 -76.22 51.93
C ALA A 242 -79.99 -77.67 51.78
N SER A 243 -79.52 -78.39 50.80
CA SER A 243 -79.80 -79.81 50.56
C SER A 243 -79.23 -80.71 51.63
N ILE A 244 -78.08 -80.39 52.22
CA ILE A 244 -77.54 -81.13 53.41
C ILE A 244 -78.31 -80.86 54.68
N GLY A 245 -78.91 -79.67 54.82
CA GLY A 245 -79.74 -79.31 56.02
C GLY A 245 -81.11 -79.96 56.03
N GLU A 246 -81.59 -80.51 54.86
CA GLU A 246 -82.85 -81.25 54.75
C GLU A 246 -82.71 -82.78 54.98
N ILE A 247 -81.54 -83.29 55.18
CA ILE A 247 -81.21 -84.65 55.51
C ILE A 247 -80.99 -84.84 57.05
#